data_f837ca8ec44204b521d58fab0dd34141
#
_entry.id   f837ca8ec44204b521d58fab0dd34141
#
_cell.length_a   1.000
_cell.length_b   1.000
_cell.length_c   1.000
_cell.angle_alpha   90.00
_cell.angle_beta   90.00
_cell.angle_gamma   90.00
#
_symmetry.space_group_name_H-M   'P 1'
#
loop_
_entity.id
_entity.type
_entity.pdbx_description
1 polymer ?
#
loop_
_entity_poly.entity_id
_entity_poly.type
_entity_poly.pdbx_seq_one_letter_code
_entity_poly.pdbx_strand_id
1 'polypeptide(L)'
;MWTWVLLTLFYGLTKGGREIVKKKALEISTVIEVLFFYTLIGFLMLVWDAGNAVSVIPGRLPLIALKSFVIFVAWICGFKALKSIPLGIYGILDVSRMLFATLLGVIIIGERPGAFQIAGNAIVALGLFMLGLQKKDGGGEAKPHYIVLAFISAFLNAVSGTMDKILTKDVTSSQLQFWYMLFLLIFYGLYILLGRTKMDVKKTVKNYWIWILSLMFILADRALFMANAIPDSKVTVMTVIKQSSVIVTVIAGRLVFKEKGLAYKLLCAAVVLAGIVVSVL
;
A
#
# COMPACT_ATOMS: atom_id res chain seq x y z
N MET A 1 -26.00 10.04 -0.93
CA MET A 1 -25.12 10.39 -2.08
C MET A 1 -23.67 10.68 -1.69
N TRP A 2 -23.35 11.43 -0.63
CA TRP A 2 -21.98 11.75 -0.24
C TRP A 2 -21.26 10.75 0.68
N THR A 3 -21.95 9.78 1.24
CA THR A 3 -21.41 8.84 2.25
C THR A 3 -20.21 8.04 1.73
N TRP A 4 -20.28 7.47 0.52
CA TRP A 4 -19.16 6.72 -0.05
C TRP A 4 -17.96 7.62 -0.39
N VAL A 5 -18.21 8.89 -0.76
CA VAL A 5 -17.14 9.87 -1.02
C VAL A 5 -16.37 10.16 0.27
N LEU A 6 -17.10 10.41 1.38
CA LEU A 6 -16.49 10.66 2.69
C LEU A 6 -15.71 9.44 3.21
N LEU A 7 -16.27 8.24 3.08
CA LEU A 7 -15.58 7.00 3.45
C LEU A 7 -14.31 6.78 2.63
N THR A 8 -14.37 7.06 1.32
CA THR A 8 -13.20 6.94 0.44
C THR A 8 -12.14 7.99 0.74
N LEU A 9 -12.54 9.22 1.05
CA LEU A 9 -11.65 10.30 1.47
C LEU A 9 -10.97 9.94 2.80
N PHE A 10 -11.75 9.45 3.77
CA PHE A 10 -11.21 8.94 5.03
C PHE A 10 -10.16 7.85 4.80
N TYR A 11 -10.44 6.88 3.91
CA TYR A 11 -9.46 5.87 3.51
C TYR A 11 -8.20 6.49 2.92
N GLY A 12 -8.32 7.41 1.96
CA GLY A 12 -7.19 8.05 1.29
C GLY A 12 -6.28 8.82 2.26
N LEU A 13 -6.88 9.64 3.13
CA LEU A 13 -6.16 10.39 4.17
C LEU A 13 -5.50 9.45 5.18
N THR A 14 -6.24 8.43 5.65
CA THR A 14 -5.72 7.43 6.58
C THR A 14 -4.59 6.61 5.95
N LYS A 15 -4.68 6.27 4.66
CA LYS A 15 -3.59 5.60 3.91
C LYS A 15 -2.32 6.45 3.92
N GLY A 16 -2.42 7.77 3.66
CA GLY A 16 -1.28 8.68 3.75
C GLY A 16 -0.73 8.77 5.16
N GLY A 17 -1.60 8.87 6.16
CA GLY A 17 -1.23 8.85 7.59
C GLY A 17 -0.52 7.56 8.00
N ARG A 18 -0.95 6.41 7.50
CA ARG A 18 -0.28 5.10 7.75
C ARG A 18 1.18 5.11 7.31
N GLU A 19 1.54 5.77 6.20
CA GLU A 19 2.94 5.84 5.76
C GLU A 19 3.80 6.65 6.74
N ILE A 20 3.23 7.69 7.37
CA ILE A 20 3.90 8.44 8.45
C ILE A 20 4.14 7.53 9.66
N VAL A 21 3.08 6.86 10.10
CA VAL A 21 3.11 5.94 11.26
C VAL A 21 4.07 4.78 11.03
N LYS A 22 4.07 4.18 9.83
CA LYS A 22 5.05 3.15 9.44
C LYS A 22 6.48 3.67 9.57
N LYS A 23 6.76 4.87 9.03
CA LYS A 23 8.10 5.45 9.08
C LYS A 23 8.53 5.71 10.52
N LYS A 24 7.63 6.21 11.37
CA LYS A 24 7.86 6.38 12.82
C LYS A 24 8.10 5.05 13.55
N ALA A 25 7.31 4.02 13.25
CA ALA A 25 7.52 2.69 13.81
C ALA A 25 8.91 2.13 13.44
N LEU A 26 9.37 2.39 12.21
CA LEU A 26 10.66 1.94 11.67
C LEU A 26 11.87 2.71 12.22
N GLU A 27 11.67 3.88 12.85
CA GLU A 27 12.72 4.58 13.60
C GLU A 27 13.08 3.83 14.89
N ILE A 28 12.11 3.12 15.48
CA ILE A 28 12.26 2.43 16.78
C ILE A 28 12.59 0.94 16.58
N SER A 29 11.89 0.29 15.64
CA SER A 29 11.95 -1.16 15.45
C SER A 29 12.52 -1.52 14.08
N THR A 30 12.96 -2.77 13.92
CA THR A 30 13.41 -3.30 12.62
C THR A 30 12.24 -3.54 11.68
N VAL A 31 12.52 -3.64 10.37
CA VAL A 31 11.48 -3.87 9.36
C VAL A 31 10.67 -5.14 9.66
N ILE A 32 11.35 -6.23 10.03
CA ILE A 32 10.69 -7.51 10.25
C ILE A 32 9.87 -7.52 11.55
N GLU A 33 10.36 -6.84 12.59
CA GLU A 33 9.61 -6.65 13.84
C GLU A 33 8.31 -5.88 13.59
N VAL A 34 8.39 -4.75 12.86
CA VAL A 34 7.19 -3.97 12.54
C VAL A 34 6.21 -4.80 11.72
N LEU A 35 6.68 -5.50 10.67
CA LEU A 35 5.83 -6.32 9.81
C LEU A 35 5.16 -7.46 10.57
N PHE A 36 5.91 -8.18 11.41
CA PHE A 36 5.37 -9.30 12.18
C PHE A 36 4.31 -8.83 13.18
N PHE A 37 4.64 -7.85 14.02
CA PHE A 37 3.69 -7.37 15.05
C PHE A 37 2.50 -6.62 14.44
N TYR A 38 2.70 -5.83 13.40
CA TYR A 38 1.62 -5.21 12.64
C TYR A 38 0.63 -6.23 12.09
N THR A 39 1.15 -7.33 11.50
CA THR A 39 0.32 -8.41 10.95
C THR A 39 -0.35 -9.20 12.07
N LEU A 40 0.37 -9.50 13.16
CA LEU A 40 -0.18 -10.22 14.32
C LEU A 40 -1.35 -9.47 14.95
N ILE A 41 -1.14 -8.20 15.28
CA ILE A 41 -2.19 -7.36 15.89
C ILE A 41 -3.37 -7.21 14.92
N GLY A 42 -3.12 -6.97 13.63
CA GLY A 42 -4.15 -6.90 12.62
C GLY A 42 -4.93 -8.21 12.48
N PHE A 43 -4.26 -9.36 12.52
CA PHE A 43 -4.91 -10.66 12.50
C PHE A 43 -5.77 -10.90 13.75
N LEU A 44 -5.26 -10.57 14.94
CA LEU A 44 -6.03 -10.69 16.18
C LEU A 44 -7.30 -9.83 16.17
N MET A 45 -7.26 -8.65 15.53
CA MET A 45 -8.43 -7.80 15.32
C MET A 45 -9.45 -8.39 14.33
N LEU A 46 -9.09 -9.41 13.54
CA LEU A 46 -10.00 -10.09 12.60
C LEU A 46 -10.58 -11.39 13.16
N VAL A 47 -10.07 -11.90 14.28
CA VAL A 47 -10.51 -13.18 14.86
C VAL A 47 -12.00 -13.18 15.22
N TRP A 48 -12.58 -12.01 15.58
CA TRP A 48 -14.01 -11.90 15.85
C TRP A 48 -14.89 -12.25 14.63
N ASP A 49 -14.36 -12.10 13.40
CA ASP A 49 -15.06 -12.41 12.15
C ASP A 49 -14.72 -13.82 11.62
N ALA A 50 -13.97 -14.61 12.39
CA ALA A 50 -13.49 -15.93 11.97
C ALA A 50 -14.64 -16.88 11.60
N GLY A 51 -15.77 -16.80 12.27
CA GLY A 51 -16.95 -17.62 11.96
C GLY A 51 -17.44 -17.47 10.51
N ASN A 52 -17.32 -16.27 9.93
CA ASN A 52 -17.70 -15.99 8.54
C ASN A 52 -16.54 -16.25 7.56
N ALA A 53 -15.32 -16.28 8.06
CA ALA A 53 -14.11 -16.29 7.23
C ALA A 53 -13.53 -17.69 7.00
N VAL A 54 -13.79 -18.66 7.88
CA VAL A 54 -13.16 -19.99 7.83
C VAL A 54 -13.66 -20.85 6.66
N SER A 55 -14.89 -20.64 6.21
CA SER A 55 -15.55 -21.46 5.17
C SER A 55 -15.11 -21.12 3.74
N VAL A 56 -13.81 -21.11 3.47
CA VAL A 56 -13.28 -20.90 2.10
C VAL A 56 -13.28 -22.21 1.33
N ILE A 57 -13.61 -22.14 0.03
CA ILE A 57 -13.46 -23.27 -0.90
C ILE A 57 -12.01 -23.76 -0.87
N PRO A 58 -11.73 -25.01 -0.48
CA PRO A 58 -10.36 -25.52 -0.28
C PRO A 58 -9.43 -25.29 -1.47
N GLY A 59 -9.93 -25.41 -2.70
CA GLY A 59 -9.17 -25.17 -3.93
C GLY A 59 -8.68 -23.72 -4.13
N ARG A 60 -9.18 -22.75 -3.35
CA ARG A 60 -8.74 -21.34 -3.42
C ARG A 60 -7.64 -21.00 -2.40
N LEU A 61 -7.45 -21.82 -1.37
CA LEU A 61 -6.42 -21.60 -0.34
C LEU A 61 -4.99 -21.51 -0.91
N PRO A 62 -4.54 -22.39 -1.84
CA PRO A 62 -3.20 -22.29 -2.41
C PRO A 62 -2.98 -20.94 -3.15
N LEU A 63 -4.00 -20.43 -3.84
CA LEU A 63 -3.92 -19.18 -4.55
C LEU A 63 -3.86 -17.99 -3.56
N ILE A 64 -4.60 -18.05 -2.44
CA ILE A 64 -4.51 -17.07 -1.36
C ILE A 64 -3.13 -17.12 -0.70
N ALA A 65 -2.58 -18.32 -0.47
CA ALA A 65 -1.23 -18.49 0.05
C ALA A 65 -0.18 -17.89 -0.89
N LEU A 66 -0.27 -18.14 -2.20
CA LEU A 66 0.61 -17.55 -3.21
C LEU A 66 0.52 -16.02 -3.22
N LYS A 67 -0.70 -15.46 -3.20
CA LYS A 67 -0.93 -14.03 -3.05
C LYS A 67 -0.26 -13.47 -1.79
N SER A 68 -0.41 -14.17 -0.67
CA SER A 68 0.17 -13.76 0.61
C SER A 68 1.70 -13.78 0.56
N PHE A 69 2.29 -14.75 -0.14
CA PHE A 69 3.74 -14.78 -0.36
C PHE A 69 4.21 -13.60 -1.21
N VAL A 70 3.48 -13.24 -2.27
CA VAL A 70 3.76 -12.05 -3.09
C VAL A 70 3.72 -10.79 -2.22
N ILE A 71 2.70 -10.64 -1.37
CA ILE A 71 2.59 -9.51 -0.43
C ILE A 71 3.70 -9.53 0.62
N PHE A 72 4.07 -10.70 1.15
CA PHE A 72 5.18 -10.85 2.09
C PHE A 72 6.47 -10.23 1.53
N VAL A 73 6.85 -10.59 0.30
CA VAL A 73 8.02 -10.00 -0.37
C VAL A 73 7.82 -8.51 -0.65
N ALA A 74 6.65 -8.13 -1.17
CA ALA A 74 6.31 -6.75 -1.48
C ALA A 74 6.46 -5.82 -0.27
N TRP A 75 5.96 -6.23 0.89
CA TRP A 75 6.01 -5.41 2.09
C TRP A 75 7.40 -5.35 2.70
N ILE A 76 8.19 -6.42 2.66
CA ILE A 76 9.61 -6.35 3.06
C ILE A 76 10.35 -5.32 2.20
N CYS A 77 10.19 -5.35 0.88
CA CYS A 77 10.81 -4.39 -0.04
C CYS A 77 10.31 -2.97 0.25
N GLY A 78 8.99 -2.77 0.36
CA GLY A 78 8.37 -1.47 0.60
C GLY A 78 8.77 -0.85 1.94
N PHE A 79 8.78 -1.63 3.02
CA PHE A 79 9.18 -1.12 4.35
C PHE A 79 10.68 -0.83 4.43
N LYS A 80 11.54 -1.62 3.75
CA LYS A 80 12.96 -1.30 3.62
C LYS A 80 13.18 0.00 2.85
N ALA A 81 12.45 0.19 1.74
CA ALA A 81 12.48 1.42 0.99
C ALA A 81 12.00 2.61 1.82
N LEU A 82 10.81 2.52 2.43
CA LEU A 82 10.22 3.58 3.26
C LEU A 82 11.13 4.00 4.43
N LYS A 83 11.81 3.03 5.05
CA LYS A 83 12.78 3.31 6.13
C LYS A 83 13.93 4.19 5.65
N SER A 84 14.35 4.04 4.41
CA SER A 84 15.63 4.53 3.91
C SER A 84 15.52 5.72 2.96
N ILE A 85 14.33 5.98 2.38
CA ILE A 85 14.11 7.11 1.46
C ILE A 85 13.14 8.13 2.08
N PRO A 86 13.18 9.40 1.62
CA PRO A 86 12.24 10.41 2.05
C PRO A 86 10.78 9.98 1.84
N LEU A 87 9.91 10.30 2.81
CA LEU A 87 8.50 9.90 2.79
C LEU A 87 7.76 10.43 1.57
N GLY A 88 7.99 11.72 1.22
CA GLY A 88 7.37 12.33 0.05
C GLY A 88 7.77 11.65 -1.26
N ILE A 89 9.04 11.25 -1.39
CA ILE A 89 9.53 10.49 -2.56
C ILE A 89 8.87 9.11 -2.60
N TYR A 90 8.84 8.39 -1.45
CA TYR A 90 8.20 7.09 -1.36
C TYR A 90 6.72 7.14 -1.77
N GLY A 91 5.98 8.13 -1.26
CA GLY A 91 4.56 8.30 -1.58
C GLY A 91 4.29 8.50 -3.07
N ILE A 92 5.15 9.28 -3.76
CA ILE A 92 5.05 9.47 -5.22
C ILE A 92 5.42 8.18 -5.97
N LEU A 93 6.50 7.48 -5.54
CA LEU A 93 6.91 6.21 -6.15
C LEU A 93 5.85 5.10 -5.99
N ASP A 94 5.11 5.06 -4.86
CA ASP A 94 4.03 4.06 -4.65
C ASP A 94 2.93 4.16 -5.71
N VAL A 95 2.75 5.33 -6.35
CA VAL A 95 1.78 5.50 -7.44
C VAL A 95 2.15 4.68 -8.70
N SER A 96 3.43 4.34 -8.90
CA SER A 96 3.86 3.48 -10.01
C SER A 96 3.13 2.13 -10.03
N ARG A 97 2.59 1.70 -8.89
CA ARG A 97 1.70 0.53 -8.80
C ARG A 97 0.52 0.60 -9.78
N MET A 98 0.00 1.81 -10.06
CA MET A 98 -1.08 2.01 -11.02
C MET A 98 -0.65 1.65 -12.45
N LEU A 99 0.56 2.04 -12.85
CA LEU A 99 1.12 1.71 -14.17
C LEU A 99 1.29 0.20 -14.32
N PHE A 100 1.85 -0.46 -13.30
CA PHE A 100 1.98 -1.91 -13.28
C PHE A 100 0.64 -2.63 -13.27
N ALA A 101 -0.36 -2.12 -12.52
CA ALA A 101 -1.70 -2.70 -12.49
C ALA A 101 -2.38 -2.63 -13.87
N THR A 102 -2.23 -1.51 -14.59
CA THR A 102 -2.75 -1.39 -15.98
C THR A 102 -2.06 -2.38 -16.90
N LEU A 103 -0.73 -2.49 -16.83
CA LEU A 103 0.04 -3.44 -17.64
C LEU A 103 -0.41 -4.89 -17.39
N LEU A 104 -0.53 -5.27 -16.11
CA LEU A 104 -0.98 -6.62 -15.73
C LEU A 104 -2.43 -6.86 -16.12
N GLY A 105 -3.30 -5.84 -16.04
CA GLY A 105 -4.69 -5.90 -16.51
C GLY A 105 -4.78 -6.26 -18.00
N VAL A 106 -3.92 -5.63 -18.81
CA VAL A 106 -3.84 -5.94 -20.25
C VAL A 106 -3.30 -7.35 -20.50
N ILE A 107 -2.18 -7.71 -19.86
CA ILE A 107 -1.48 -8.96 -20.18
C ILE A 107 -2.20 -10.19 -19.59
N ILE A 108 -2.69 -10.10 -18.33
CA ILE A 108 -3.23 -11.26 -17.61
C ILE A 108 -4.75 -11.37 -17.76
N ILE A 109 -5.46 -10.21 -17.68
CA ILE A 109 -6.92 -10.18 -17.68
C ILE A 109 -7.46 -9.98 -19.10
N GLY A 110 -6.63 -9.48 -20.03
CA GLY A 110 -7.05 -9.15 -21.41
C GLY A 110 -7.84 -7.83 -21.49
N GLU A 111 -7.68 -6.93 -20.51
CA GLU A 111 -8.31 -5.61 -20.51
C GLU A 111 -7.77 -4.77 -21.69
N ARG A 112 -8.65 -3.96 -22.28
CA ARG A 112 -8.27 -3.00 -23.34
C ARG A 112 -8.36 -1.60 -22.77
N PRO A 113 -7.22 -0.97 -22.41
CA PRO A 113 -7.23 0.38 -21.86
C PRO A 113 -7.74 1.38 -22.89
N GLY A 114 -8.65 2.26 -22.47
CA GLY A 114 -9.13 3.36 -23.30
C GLY A 114 -8.05 4.44 -23.52
N ALA A 115 -8.30 5.33 -24.48
CA ALA A 115 -7.37 6.40 -24.83
C ALA A 115 -7.02 7.30 -23.63
N PHE A 116 -8.00 7.64 -22.80
CA PHE A 116 -7.80 8.43 -21.58
C PHE A 116 -6.96 7.69 -20.55
N GLN A 117 -7.14 6.38 -20.41
CA GLN A 117 -6.34 5.56 -19.50
C GLN A 117 -4.86 5.50 -19.94
N ILE A 118 -4.60 5.38 -21.24
CA ILE A 118 -3.25 5.41 -21.81
C ILE A 118 -2.63 6.80 -21.59
N ALA A 119 -3.36 7.87 -21.94
CA ALA A 119 -2.86 9.25 -21.76
C ALA A 119 -2.59 9.56 -20.29
N GLY A 120 -3.50 9.20 -19.39
CA GLY A 120 -3.33 9.38 -17.95
C GLY A 120 -2.13 8.63 -17.40
N ASN A 121 -1.93 7.38 -17.81
CA ASN A 121 -0.74 6.60 -17.42
C ASN A 121 0.57 7.23 -17.95
N ALA A 122 0.57 7.80 -19.16
CA ALA A 122 1.73 8.52 -19.68
C ALA A 122 2.06 9.76 -18.85
N ILE A 123 1.04 10.52 -18.41
CA ILE A 123 1.22 11.67 -17.51
C ILE A 123 1.74 11.23 -16.14
N VAL A 124 1.24 10.12 -15.57
CA VAL A 124 1.76 9.55 -14.33
C VAL A 124 3.23 9.17 -14.49
N ALA A 125 3.59 8.49 -15.59
CA ALA A 125 4.97 8.12 -15.87
C ALA A 125 5.88 9.37 -16.00
N LEU A 126 5.38 10.46 -16.62
CA LEU A 126 6.10 11.75 -16.69
C LEU A 126 6.35 12.33 -15.30
N GLY A 127 5.34 12.34 -14.41
CA GLY A 127 5.49 12.82 -13.04
C GLY A 127 6.52 12.01 -12.23
N LEU A 128 6.55 10.69 -12.42
CA LEU A 128 7.57 9.82 -11.82
C LEU A 128 8.96 10.07 -12.39
N PHE A 129 9.07 10.28 -13.70
CA PHE A 129 10.33 10.64 -14.37
C PHE A 129 10.85 11.99 -13.87
N MET A 130 10.00 13.01 -13.78
CA MET A 130 10.35 14.31 -13.20
C MET A 130 10.93 14.15 -11.79
N LEU A 131 10.32 13.30 -10.94
CA LEU A 131 10.85 13.03 -9.60
C LEU A 131 12.30 12.49 -9.65
N GLY A 132 12.61 11.64 -10.64
CA GLY A 132 13.97 11.12 -10.86
C GLY A 132 14.98 12.19 -11.26
N LEU A 133 14.54 13.30 -11.86
CA LEU A 133 15.38 14.44 -12.24
C LEU A 133 15.66 15.41 -11.09
N GLN A 134 15.04 15.21 -9.92
CA GLN A 134 15.26 16.08 -8.77
C GLN A 134 16.76 16.14 -8.44
N LYS A 135 17.32 17.35 -8.53
CA LYS A 135 18.71 17.60 -8.11
C LYS A 135 18.87 17.26 -6.61
N LYS A 136 20.04 16.73 -6.28
CA LYS A 136 20.41 16.33 -4.91
C LYS A 136 20.64 17.56 -4.02
N ASP A 137 19.57 18.25 -3.61
CA ASP A 137 19.67 19.36 -2.67
C ASP A 137 19.76 18.81 -1.23
N GLY A 138 20.93 18.30 -0.84
CA GLY A 138 21.37 18.16 0.57
C GLY A 138 20.41 17.51 1.60
N GLY A 139 19.32 16.93 1.19
CA GLY A 139 18.33 16.28 2.05
C GLY A 139 18.27 14.77 1.80
N GLY A 140 19.13 14.00 2.48
CA GLY A 140 19.13 12.54 2.49
C GLY A 140 19.14 11.89 1.11
N GLU A 141 20.30 11.47 0.62
CA GLU A 141 20.40 10.75 -0.67
C GLU A 141 19.60 9.45 -0.61
N ALA A 142 18.54 9.35 -1.40
CA ALA A 142 17.89 8.07 -1.63
C ALA A 142 18.86 7.19 -2.42
N LYS A 143 19.50 6.22 -1.74
CA LYS A 143 20.38 5.28 -2.43
C LYS A 143 19.60 4.54 -3.51
N PRO A 144 20.13 4.40 -4.74
CA PRO A 144 19.39 3.85 -5.89
C PRO A 144 18.72 2.50 -5.62
N HIS A 145 19.36 1.62 -4.84
CA HIS A 145 18.81 0.30 -4.54
C HIS A 145 17.50 0.37 -3.71
N TYR A 146 17.30 1.40 -2.88
CA TYR A 146 16.02 1.56 -2.15
C TYR A 146 14.90 2.09 -3.05
N ILE A 147 15.25 2.86 -4.09
CA ILE A 147 14.30 3.26 -5.14
C ILE A 147 13.85 2.02 -5.92
N VAL A 148 14.79 1.14 -6.28
CA VAL A 148 14.48 -0.15 -6.92
C VAL A 148 13.58 -1.01 -6.03
N LEU A 149 13.84 -1.09 -4.71
CA LEU A 149 12.98 -1.80 -3.77
C LEU A 149 11.56 -1.21 -3.71
N ALA A 150 11.41 0.12 -3.82
CA ALA A 150 10.09 0.75 -3.88
C ALA A 150 9.33 0.33 -5.16
N PHE A 151 9.99 0.30 -6.33
CA PHE A 151 9.39 -0.17 -7.58
C PHE A 151 9.06 -1.67 -7.54
N ILE A 152 9.93 -2.52 -6.99
CA ILE A 152 9.65 -3.95 -6.79
C ILE A 152 8.41 -4.11 -5.89
N SER A 153 8.34 -3.37 -4.78
CA SER A 153 7.18 -3.37 -3.91
C SER A 153 5.92 -2.95 -4.66
N ALA A 154 5.97 -1.87 -5.44
CA ALA A 154 4.83 -1.38 -6.22
C ALA A 154 4.37 -2.42 -7.26
N PHE A 155 5.29 -3.06 -7.97
CA PHE A 155 5.01 -4.12 -8.93
C PHE A 155 4.35 -5.33 -8.25
N LEU A 156 4.94 -5.86 -7.19
CA LEU A 156 4.39 -7.02 -6.47
C LEU A 156 3.02 -6.70 -5.82
N ASN A 157 2.81 -5.49 -5.34
CA ASN A 157 1.49 -5.06 -4.88
C ASN A 157 0.47 -4.97 -6.03
N ALA A 158 0.90 -4.61 -7.24
CA ALA A 158 0.04 -4.66 -8.43
C ALA A 158 -0.33 -6.10 -8.80
N VAL A 159 0.64 -7.03 -8.79
CA VAL A 159 0.40 -8.47 -8.97
C VAL A 159 -0.62 -8.98 -7.95
N SER A 160 -0.42 -8.68 -6.67
CA SER A 160 -1.38 -9.06 -5.62
C SER A 160 -2.78 -8.48 -5.87
N GLY A 161 -2.88 -7.22 -6.29
CA GLY A 161 -4.16 -6.59 -6.62
C GLY A 161 -4.86 -7.26 -7.82
N THR A 162 -4.09 -7.74 -8.81
CA THR A 162 -4.63 -8.54 -9.92
C THR A 162 -5.15 -9.90 -9.44
N MET A 163 -4.41 -10.55 -8.53
CA MET A 163 -4.87 -11.79 -7.89
C MET A 163 -6.13 -11.58 -7.05
N ASP A 164 -6.28 -10.43 -6.37
CA ASP A 164 -7.51 -10.07 -5.65
C ASP A 164 -8.72 -10.03 -6.60
N LYS A 165 -8.58 -9.42 -7.77
CA LYS A 165 -9.63 -9.36 -8.78
C LYS A 165 -10.10 -10.75 -9.23
N ILE A 166 -9.18 -11.71 -9.27
CA ILE A 166 -9.48 -13.10 -9.63
C ILE A 166 -10.16 -13.83 -8.46
N LEU A 167 -9.60 -13.66 -7.25
CA LEU A 167 -10.07 -14.36 -6.05
C LEU A 167 -11.46 -13.88 -5.58
N THR A 168 -11.74 -12.57 -5.67
CA THR A 168 -13.01 -12.00 -5.22
C THR A 168 -14.23 -12.43 -6.04
N LYS A 169 -14.04 -13.19 -7.12
CA LYS A 169 -15.15 -13.84 -7.85
C LYS A 169 -15.78 -14.99 -7.06
N ASP A 170 -14.96 -15.66 -6.23
CA ASP A 170 -15.38 -16.89 -5.53
C ASP A 170 -15.16 -16.81 -4.00
N VAL A 171 -14.45 -15.80 -3.52
CA VAL A 171 -14.07 -15.62 -2.12
C VAL A 171 -14.55 -14.26 -1.63
N THR A 172 -15.21 -14.22 -0.48
CA THR A 172 -15.66 -12.96 0.12
C THR A 172 -14.48 -12.14 0.65
N SER A 173 -14.68 -10.83 0.80
CA SER A 173 -13.65 -9.94 1.35
C SER A 173 -13.19 -10.35 2.75
N SER A 174 -14.10 -10.82 3.61
CA SER A 174 -13.78 -11.31 4.97
C SER A 174 -12.91 -12.56 4.91
N GLN A 175 -13.29 -13.55 4.07
CA GLN A 175 -12.52 -14.78 3.87
C GLN A 175 -11.13 -14.47 3.33
N LEU A 176 -11.04 -13.64 2.28
CA LEU A 176 -9.76 -13.27 1.69
C LEU A 176 -8.88 -12.56 2.71
N GLN A 177 -9.42 -11.58 3.46
CA GLN A 177 -8.67 -10.82 4.46
C GLN A 177 -8.14 -11.70 5.59
N PHE A 178 -8.98 -12.59 6.12
CA PHE A 178 -8.59 -13.51 7.20
C PHE A 178 -7.44 -14.43 6.78
N TRP A 179 -7.62 -15.15 5.67
CA TRP A 179 -6.65 -16.14 5.22
C TRP A 179 -5.33 -15.52 4.76
N TYR A 180 -5.37 -14.38 4.03
CA TYR A 180 -4.11 -13.78 3.62
C TYR A 180 -3.31 -13.22 4.81
N MET A 181 -3.98 -12.69 5.84
CA MET A 181 -3.30 -12.23 7.06
C MET A 181 -2.71 -13.39 7.85
N LEU A 182 -3.43 -14.52 7.92
CA LEU A 182 -2.92 -15.76 8.55
C LEU A 182 -1.66 -16.26 7.83
N PHE A 183 -1.70 -16.37 6.49
CA PHE A 183 -0.53 -16.80 5.73
C PHE A 183 0.64 -15.82 5.84
N LEU A 184 0.38 -14.52 5.85
CA LEU A 184 1.43 -13.52 6.11
C LEU A 184 2.08 -13.72 7.47
N LEU A 185 1.28 -13.96 8.51
CA LEU A 185 1.79 -14.22 9.85
C LEU A 185 2.68 -15.47 9.87
N ILE A 186 2.25 -16.54 9.18
CA ILE A 186 3.05 -17.76 9.01
C ILE A 186 4.36 -17.46 8.28
N PHE A 187 4.34 -16.73 7.16
CA PHE A 187 5.55 -16.42 6.39
C PHE A 187 6.53 -15.53 7.18
N TYR A 188 6.05 -14.51 7.90
CA TYR A 188 6.93 -13.72 8.78
C TYR A 188 7.46 -14.55 9.94
N GLY A 189 6.64 -15.43 10.54
CA GLY A 189 7.08 -16.35 11.58
C GLY A 189 8.17 -17.29 11.08
N LEU A 190 7.98 -17.92 9.92
CA LEU A 190 8.98 -18.77 9.28
C LEU A 190 10.27 -18.00 8.94
N TYR A 191 10.14 -16.78 8.40
CA TYR A 191 11.31 -15.94 8.12
C TYR A 191 12.14 -15.64 9.36
N ILE A 192 11.47 -15.37 10.50
CA ILE A 192 12.13 -15.10 11.78
C ILE A 192 12.82 -16.36 12.31
N LEU A 193 12.13 -17.50 12.28
CA LEU A 193 12.64 -18.78 12.78
C LEU A 193 13.82 -19.29 11.96
N LEU A 194 13.67 -19.35 10.63
CA LEU A 194 14.70 -19.85 9.72
C LEU A 194 15.90 -18.88 9.61
N GLY A 195 15.61 -17.58 9.58
CA GLY A 195 16.63 -16.53 9.51
C GLY A 195 17.37 -16.30 10.82
N ARG A 196 16.98 -16.98 11.92
CA ARG A 196 17.50 -16.78 13.29
C ARG A 196 17.57 -15.28 13.66
N THR A 197 16.57 -14.51 13.18
CA THR A 197 16.52 -13.06 13.39
C THR A 197 16.24 -12.78 14.87
N LYS A 198 17.19 -12.14 15.54
CA LYS A 198 16.98 -11.70 16.93
C LYS A 198 15.94 -10.57 16.93
N MET A 199 14.88 -10.74 17.70
CA MET A 199 13.82 -9.75 17.88
C MET A 199 13.87 -9.19 19.31
N ASP A 200 13.79 -7.88 19.43
CA ASP A 200 13.55 -7.26 20.73
C ASP A 200 12.05 -7.10 20.95
N VAL A 201 11.42 -8.19 21.39
CA VAL A 201 9.97 -8.24 21.65
C VAL A 201 9.53 -7.17 22.63
N LYS A 202 10.29 -6.95 23.72
CA LYS A 202 9.92 -5.96 24.75
C LYS A 202 9.91 -4.54 24.17
N LYS A 203 10.91 -4.19 23.39
CA LYS A 203 11.02 -2.89 22.72
C LYS A 203 9.91 -2.72 21.68
N THR A 204 9.65 -3.76 20.91
CA THR A 204 8.69 -3.72 19.80
C THR A 204 7.24 -3.64 20.30
N VAL A 205 6.88 -4.37 21.36
CA VAL A 205 5.53 -4.26 21.96
C VAL A 205 5.31 -2.88 22.57
N LYS A 206 6.35 -2.23 23.10
CA LYS A 206 6.29 -0.86 23.61
C LYS A 206 6.24 0.20 22.50
N ASN A 207 6.49 -0.18 21.25
CA ASN A 207 6.41 0.73 20.11
C ASN A 207 4.93 0.99 19.74
N TYR A 208 4.32 1.98 20.38
CA TYR A 208 2.91 2.33 20.20
C TYR A 208 2.54 2.68 18.75
N TRP A 209 3.50 3.06 17.91
CA TRP A 209 3.26 3.32 16.49
C TRP A 209 2.77 2.07 15.75
N ILE A 210 3.19 0.87 16.18
CA ILE A 210 2.73 -0.38 15.58
C ILE A 210 1.25 -0.62 15.89
N TRP A 211 0.81 -0.32 17.10
CA TRP A 211 -0.60 -0.43 17.51
C TRP A 211 -1.48 0.55 16.73
N ILE A 212 -1.02 1.81 16.63
CA ILE A 212 -1.72 2.84 15.84
C ILE A 212 -1.79 2.39 14.38
N LEU A 213 -0.70 1.87 13.81
CA LEU A 213 -0.65 1.39 12.43
C LEU A 213 -1.68 0.28 12.17
N SER A 214 -1.76 -0.72 13.07
CA SER A 214 -2.71 -1.83 12.96
C SER A 214 -4.15 -1.35 13.04
N LEU A 215 -4.45 -0.46 13.98
CA LEU A 215 -5.78 0.14 14.12
C LEU A 215 -6.19 0.95 12.89
N MET A 216 -5.30 1.83 12.41
CA MET A 216 -5.54 2.62 11.19
C MET A 216 -5.76 1.73 9.97
N PHE A 217 -5.06 0.59 9.88
CA PHE A 217 -5.25 -0.37 8.79
C PHE A 217 -6.66 -0.95 8.81
N ILE A 218 -7.09 -1.48 9.93
CA ILE A 218 -8.41 -2.11 10.06
C ILE A 218 -9.54 -1.10 9.79
N LEU A 219 -9.46 0.10 10.38
CA LEU A 219 -10.47 1.14 10.19
C LEU A 219 -10.53 1.64 8.75
N ALA A 220 -9.39 1.86 8.12
CA ALA A 220 -9.34 2.33 6.74
C ALA A 220 -9.90 1.28 5.77
N ASP A 221 -9.45 0.03 5.88
CA ASP A 221 -9.91 -1.02 4.98
C ASP A 221 -11.42 -1.28 5.17
N ARG A 222 -11.93 -1.22 6.41
CA ARG A 222 -13.37 -1.32 6.69
C ARG A 222 -14.14 -0.17 6.02
N ALA A 223 -13.67 1.06 6.12
CA ALA A 223 -14.28 2.22 5.46
C ALA A 223 -14.31 2.05 3.93
N LEU A 224 -13.23 1.51 3.34
CA LEU A 224 -13.17 1.24 1.92
C LEU A 224 -14.17 0.16 1.49
N PHE A 225 -14.31 -0.92 2.26
CA PHE A 225 -15.29 -1.97 1.97
C PHE A 225 -16.73 -1.45 2.08
N MET A 226 -17.02 -0.64 3.09
CA MET A 226 -18.33 0.01 3.21
C MET A 226 -18.60 0.96 2.03
N ALA A 227 -17.61 1.73 1.58
CA ALA A 227 -17.76 2.59 0.40
C ALA A 227 -18.03 1.78 -0.87
N ASN A 228 -17.34 0.66 -1.06
CA ASN A 228 -17.53 -0.23 -2.22
C ASN A 228 -18.91 -0.91 -2.22
N ALA A 229 -19.48 -1.17 -1.06
CA ALA A 229 -20.80 -1.80 -0.92
C ALA A 229 -21.98 -0.86 -1.26
N ILE A 230 -21.74 0.45 -1.37
CA ILE A 230 -22.80 1.41 -1.73
C ILE A 230 -23.03 1.35 -3.25
N PRO A 231 -24.26 1.04 -3.73
CA PRO A 231 -24.54 0.84 -5.15
C PRO A 231 -24.17 2.01 -6.06
N ASP A 232 -24.33 3.26 -5.56
CA ASP A 232 -24.02 4.49 -6.30
C ASP A 232 -22.51 4.82 -6.33
N SER A 233 -21.66 4.01 -5.71
CA SER A 233 -20.22 4.27 -5.68
C SER A 233 -19.58 4.06 -7.05
N LYS A 234 -18.84 5.06 -7.50
CA LYS A 234 -18.10 4.99 -8.77
C LYS A 234 -16.64 4.65 -8.48
N VAL A 235 -16.21 3.44 -8.85
CA VAL A 235 -14.83 2.93 -8.63
C VAL A 235 -13.79 3.90 -9.22
N THR A 236 -14.10 4.52 -10.37
CA THR A 236 -13.26 5.51 -11.02
C THR A 236 -12.99 6.70 -10.09
N VAL A 237 -14.05 7.34 -9.57
CA VAL A 237 -13.94 8.49 -8.67
C VAL A 237 -13.26 8.09 -7.36
N MET A 238 -13.57 6.91 -6.82
CA MET A 238 -12.91 6.38 -5.63
C MET A 238 -11.40 6.22 -5.84
N THR A 239 -10.96 5.81 -7.03
CA THR A 239 -9.53 5.66 -7.34
C THR A 239 -8.80 7.00 -7.26
N VAL A 240 -9.38 8.08 -7.78
CA VAL A 240 -8.82 9.44 -7.66
C VAL A 240 -8.75 9.86 -6.18
N ILE A 241 -9.86 9.72 -5.45
CA ILE A 241 -9.93 10.13 -4.04
C ILE A 241 -8.91 9.37 -3.18
N LYS A 242 -8.72 8.06 -3.41
CA LYS A 242 -7.71 7.25 -2.69
C LYS A 242 -6.29 7.77 -2.88
N GLN A 243 -5.98 8.42 -3.98
CA GLN A 243 -4.64 8.99 -4.23
C GLN A 243 -4.39 10.33 -3.50
N SER A 244 -5.36 10.86 -2.76
CA SER A 244 -5.12 11.96 -1.81
C SER A 244 -4.02 11.62 -0.80
N SER A 245 -3.76 10.33 -0.57
CA SER A 245 -2.64 9.82 0.23
C SER A 245 -1.28 10.40 -0.19
N VAL A 246 -1.07 10.67 -1.48
CA VAL A 246 0.20 11.25 -2.00
C VAL A 246 0.42 12.66 -1.46
N ILE A 247 -0.63 13.47 -1.45
CA ILE A 247 -0.55 14.84 -0.90
C ILE A 247 -0.18 14.77 0.58
N VAL A 248 -0.83 13.87 1.34
CA VAL A 248 -0.56 13.67 2.77
C VAL A 248 0.90 13.28 2.99
N THR A 249 1.44 12.33 2.23
CA THR A 249 2.83 11.89 2.39
C THR A 249 3.85 12.97 2.03
N VAL A 250 3.59 13.75 0.98
CA VAL A 250 4.50 14.84 0.56
C VAL A 250 4.52 15.97 1.60
N ILE A 251 3.34 16.41 2.06
CA ILE A 251 3.24 17.44 3.09
C ILE A 251 3.84 16.97 4.41
N ALA A 252 3.53 15.73 4.84
CA ALA A 252 4.06 15.15 6.06
C ALA A 252 5.59 14.93 6.00
N GLY A 253 6.13 14.60 4.84
CA GLY A 253 7.58 14.56 4.61
C GLY A 253 8.26 15.85 5.04
N ARG A 254 7.67 17.00 4.72
CA ARG A 254 8.18 18.32 5.14
C ARG A 254 7.91 18.61 6.62
N LEU A 255 6.67 18.46 7.07
CA LEU A 255 6.27 18.89 8.41
C LEU A 255 6.80 17.98 9.52
N VAL A 256 6.79 16.67 9.31
CA VAL A 256 7.15 15.68 10.33
C VAL A 256 8.62 15.28 10.24
N PHE A 257 9.12 15.08 9.01
CA PHE A 257 10.48 14.58 8.77
C PHE A 257 11.46 15.66 8.28
N LYS A 258 11.00 16.93 8.18
CA LYS A 258 11.80 18.10 7.76
C LYS A 258 12.50 17.90 6.41
N GLU A 259 11.86 17.18 5.50
CA GLU A 259 12.38 16.91 4.17
C GLU A 259 12.52 18.21 3.36
N LYS A 260 13.56 18.31 2.52
CA LYS A 260 13.78 19.44 1.62
C LYS A 260 13.07 19.24 0.27
N GLY A 261 12.99 20.32 -0.52
CA GLY A 261 12.46 20.26 -1.89
C GLY A 261 10.94 20.07 -1.96
N LEU A 262 10.16 20.58 -1.00
CA LEU A 262 8.71 20.43 -0.95
C LEU A 262 8.01 20.91 -2.24
N ALA A 263 8.38 22.09 -2.75
CA ALA A 263 7.73 22.66 -3.93
C ALA A 263 7.86 21.77 -5.16
N TYR A 264 9.06 21.21 -5.39
CA TYR A 264 9.28 20.29 -6.51
C TYR A 264 8.54 18.96 -6.34
N LYS A 265 8.53 18.39 -5.11
CA LYS A 265 7.76 17.19 -4.81
C LYS A 265 6.25 17.40 -4.98
N LEU A 266 5.74 18.59 -4.59
CA LEU A 266 4.34 18.94 -4.82
C LEU A 266 4.02 19.09 -6.31
N LEU A 267 4.94 19.65 -7.10
CA LEU A 267 4.77 19.71 -8.55
C LEU A 267 4.70 18.29 -9.16
N CYS A 268 5.63 17.42 -8.81
CA CYS A 268 5.60 16.01 -9.27
C CYS A 268 4.31 15.31 -8.83
N ALA A 269 3.88 15.51 -7.59
CA ALA A 269 2.63 14.94 -7.08
C ALA A 269 1.40 15.50 -7.83
N ALA A 270 1.38 16.79 -8.16
CA ALA A 270 0.31 17.40 -8.94
C ALA A 270 0.22 16.82 -10.36
N VAL A 271 1.37 16.63 -11.04
CA VAL A 271 1.41 15.99 -12.36
C VAL A 271 0.90 14.55 -12.28
N VAL A 272 1.34 13.79 -11.28
CA VAL A 272 0.86 12.41 -11.05
C VAL A 272 -0.64 12.39 -10.81
N LEU A 273 -1.17 13.27 -9.96
CA LEU A 273 -2.62 13.35 -9.68
C LEU A 273 -3.42 13.76 -10.92
N ALA A 274 -2.91 14.70 -11.73
CA ALA A 274 -3.53 15.06 -13.01
C ALA A 274 -3.61 13.84 -13.96
N GLY A 275 -2.53 13.05 -14.05
CA GLY A 275 -2.52 11.83 -14.84
C GLY A 275 -3.54 10.79 -14.34
N ILE A 276 -3.70 10.64 -13.01
CA ILE A 276 -4.72 9.76 -12.43
C ILE A 276 -6.13 10.23 -12.78
N VAL A 277 -6.39 11.53 -12.69
CA VAL A 277 -7.70 12.11 -13.08
C VAL A 277 -7.99 11.81 -14.54
N VAL A 278 -7.03 12.09 -15.44
CA VAL A 278 -7.17 11.82 -16.89
C VAL A 278 -7.41 10.33 -17.15
N SER A 279 -6.72 9.43 -16.45
CA SER A 279 -6.86 7.98 -16.67
C SER A 279 -8.23 7.42 -16.30
N VAL A 280 -9.05 8.21 -15.61
CA VAL A 280 -10.36 7.82 -15.06
C VAL A 280 -11.53 8.46 -15.85
N LEU A 281 -11.23 9.44 -16.71
CA LEU A 281 -12.20 10.00 -17.65
C LEU A 281 -12.49 9.03 -18.81
#